data_5b06b9706c85847913663f369490ac5b
#
_entry.id   5b06b9706c85847913663f369490ac5b
#
_cell.length_a   1.000
_cell.length_b   1.000
_cell.length_c   1.000
_cell.angle_alpha   90.00
_cell.angle_beta   90.00
_cell.angle_gamma   90.00
#
_symmetry.space_group_name_H-M   'P 1'
#
loop_
_entity.id
_entity.type
_entity.pdbx_description
1 polymer ?
#
loop_
_entity_poly.entity_id
_entity_poly.type
_entity_poly.pdbx_seq_one_letter_code
_entity_poly.pdbx_strand_id
1 'polypeptide(L)'
;MTKSRYSMDWYYPGLCGAITGQPARNRIDQYWKRFVIDNQGVRCVYDQPWITIAETSELSLALSAVGDPVLSEIVFNWIGDKTFADGSYLAGFTYPDMTVWPEDKLTWTNAAVLMAADALYHLTPASRLFSHKAWRA
;
A
#
# COMPACT_ATOMS: atom_id res chain seq x y z
N MET A 1 4.48 -3.06 -24.17
CA MET A 1 3.46 -2.24 -23.49
C MET A 1 4.02 -1.83 -22.13
N THR A 2 4.30 -0.56 -21.91
CA THR A 2 4.85 -0.09 -20.65
C THR A 2 3.77 -0.10 -19.57
N LYS A 3 3.79 -1.08 -18.70
CA LYS A 3 2.87 -1.22 -17.54
C LYS A 3 3.21 -0.25 -16.42
N SER A 4 3.41 1.02 -16.73
CA SER A 4 3.87 2.01 -15.74
C SER A 4 2.77 2.97 -15.28
N ARG A 5 1.53 2.67 -15.62
CA ARG A 5 0.40 3.54 -15.33
C ARG A 5 -0.24 3.25 -13.96
N TYR A 6 -0.21 2.00 -13.53
CA TYR A 6 -0.83 1.54 -12.29
C TYR A 6 0.20 1.41 -11.17
N SER A 7 -0.19 1.78 -9.97
CA SER A 7 0.70 1.71 -8.79
C SER A 7 1.12 0.27 -8.45
N MET A 8 0.25 -0.71 -8.66
CA MET A 8 0.57 -2.13 -8.47
C MET A 8 1.78 -2.58 -9.30
N ASP A 9 1.88 -2.15 -10.54
CA ASP A 9 3.04 -2.48 -11.40
C ASP A 9 4.36 -1.93 -10.84
N TRP A 10 4.28 -0.93 -9.96
CA TRP A 10 5.44 -0.32 -9.31
C TRP A 10 5.90 -1.12 -8.09
N TYR A 11 5.03 -1.38 -7.11
CA TYR A 11 5.45 -1.98 -5.84
C TYR A 11 5.33 -3.51 -5.79
N TYR A 12 4.48 -4.15 -6.58
CA TYR A 12 4.29 -5.61 -6.58
C TYR A 12 5.57 -6.41 -6.82
N PRO A 13 6.48 -6.02 -7.74
CA PRO A 13 7.74 -6.77 -7.90
C PRO A 13 8.59 -6.82 -6.63
N GLY A 14 8.55 -5.77 -5.80
CA GLY A 14 9.14 -5.79 -4.47
C GLY A 14 8.34 -6.63 -3.48
N LEU A 15 7.02 -6.45 -3.44
CA LEU A 15 6.14 -7.18 -2.52
C LEU A 15 6.24 -8.69 -2.68
N CYS A 16 6.19 -9.19 -3.91
CA CYS A 16 6.22 -10.64 -4.20
C CYS A 16 7.62 -11.24 -4.28
N GLY A 17 8.68 -10.46 -4.05
CA GLY A 17 10.06 -10.94 -4.05
C GLY A 17 10.66 -11.20 -5.43
N ALA A 18 10.01 -10.77 -6.51
CA ALA A 18 10.60 -10.81 -7.85
C ALA A 18 11.84 -9.90 -7.95
N ILE A 19 11.85 -8.81 -7.19
CA ILE A 19 12.98 -7.91 -6.98
C ILE A 19 13.18 -7.78 -5.46
N THR A 20 14.42 -7.96 -4.98
CA THR A 20 14.73 -7.91 -3.55
C THR A 20 15.92 -6.99 -3.26
N GLY A 21 16.14 -6.67 -1.96
CA GLY A 21 17.28 -5.88 -1.51
C GLY A 21 17.29 -4.45 -2.05
N GLN A 22 18.47 -3.91 -2.33
CA GLN A 22 18.64 -2.53 -2.78
C GLN A 22 17.90 -2.21 -4.10
N PRO A 23 17.86 -3.11 -5.11
CA PRO A 23 17.05 -2.88 -6.31
C PRO A 23 15.56 -2.67 -6.04
N ALA A 24 14.97 -3.38 -5.07
CA ALA A 24 13.58 -3.19 -4.70
C ALA A 24 13.36 -1.81 -4.04
N ARG A 25 14.26 -1.40 -3.14
CA ARG A 25 14.22 -0.06 -2.52
C ARG A 25 14.36 1.04 -3.55
N ASN A 26 15.37 0.95 -4.42
CA ASN A 26 15.59 1.93 -5.48
C ASN A 26 14.36 2.10 -6.38
N ARG A 27 13.66 0.99 -6.68
CA ARG A 27 12.41 1.04 -7.46
C ARG A 27 11.30 1.78 -6.74
N ILE A 28 11.16 1.59 -5.43
CA ILE A 28 10.18 2.32 -4.62
C ILE A 28 10.49 3.81 -4.64
N ASP A 29 11.73 4.21 -4.39
CA ASP A 29 12.17 5.60 -4.36
C ASP A 29 12.00 6.29 -5.70
N GLN A 30 12.35 5.60 -6.80
CA GLN A 30 12.32 6.15 -8.16
C GLN A 30 10.92 6.62 -8.59
N TYR A 31 9.87 5.91 -8.18
CA TYR A 31 8.50 6.19 -8.60
C TYR A 31 7.63 6.77 -7.50
N TRP A 32 8.18 7.03 -6.31
CA TRP A 32 7.44 7.55 -5.17
C TRP A 32 6.59 8.77 -5.53
N LYS A 33 7.21 9.82 -6.03
CA LYS A 33 6.52 11.08 -6.38
C LYS A 33 5.46 10.92 -7.48
N ARG A 34 5.50 9.83 -8.22
CA ARG A 34 4.54 9.55 -9.27
C ARG A 34 3.21 9.05 -8.72
N PHE A 35 3.27 8.22 -7.68
CA PHE A 35 2.10 7.52 -7.16
C PHE A 35 1.68 7.98 -5.77
N VAL A 36 2.58 8.53 -4.97
CA VAL A 36 2.30 8.90 -3.59
C VAL A 36 1.94 10.37 -3.47
N ILE A 37 0.88 10.65 -2.72
CA ILE A 37 0.59 11.96 -2.16
C ILE A 37 0.83 11.83 -0.65
N ASP A 38 1.89 12.47 -0.18
CA ASP A 38 2.31 12.38 1.22
C ASP A 38 1.18 12.78 2.17
N ASN A 39 1.01 12.03 3.24
CA ASN A 39 -0.06 12.14 4.22
C ASN A 39 -1.49 11.85 3.69
N GLN A 40 -1.63 11.41 2.44
CA GLN A 40 -2.92 11.05 1.86
C GLN A 40 -2.99 9.58 1.45
N GLY A 41 -2.01 9.10 0.69
CA GLY A 41 -1.95 7.72 0.22
C GLY A 41 -1.45 7.57 -1.21
N VAL A 42 -1.80 6.45 -1.83
CA VAL A 42 -1.34 6.02 -3.14
C VAL A 42 -2.42 6.24 -4.19
N ARG A 43 -2.04 6.88 -5.30
CA ARG A 43 -2.89 6.91 -6.50
C ARG A 43 -2.92 5.52 -7.12
N CYS A 44 -4.11 4.99 -7.37
CA CYS A 44 -4.26 3.74 -8.13
C CYS A 44 -3.67 3.87 -9.53
N VAL A 45 -3.93 5.02 -10.16
CA VAL A 45 -3.44 5.39 -11.49
C VAL A 45 -2.76 6.75 -11.41
N TYR A 46 -1.49 6.86 -11.87
CA TYR A 46 -0.67 8.04 -11.62
C TYR A 46 -1.25 9.36 -12.20
N ASP A 47 -1.99 9.27 -13.30
CA ASP A 47 -2.57 10.41 -14.02
C ASP A 47 -4.04 10.67 -13.64
N GLN A 48 -4.51 10.04 -12.55
CA GLN A 48 -5.86 10.24 -12.02
C GLN A 48 -5.79 10.77 -10.57
N PRO A 49 -6.75 11.60 -10.13
CA PRO A 49 -6.75 12.17 -8.79
C PRO A 49 -7.22 11.18 -7.70
N TRP A 50 -7.35 9.90 -8.02
CA TRP A 50 -7.96 8.89 -7.17
C TRP A 50 -6.92 8.20 -6.29
N ILE A 51 -7.05 8.40 -4.98
CA ILE A 51 -6.28 7.72 -3.93
C ILE A 51 -7.11 6.56 -3.41
N THR A 52 -6.48 5.40 -3.27
CA THR A 52 -7.14 4.17 -2.84
C THR A 52 -6.53 3.61 -1.56
N ILE A 53 -7.39 3.10 -0.71
CA ILE A 53 -6.97 2.57 0.60
C ILE A 53 -6.28 1.22 0.45
N ALA A 54 -6.72 0.40 -0.50
CA ALA A 54 -6.09 -0.89 -0.76
C ALA A 54 -4.65 -0.73 -1.23
N GLU A 55 -4.40 0.08 -2.26
CA GLU A 55 -3.05 0.30 -2.80
C GLU A 55 -2.15 1.00 -1.78
N THR A 56 -2.70 1.88 -0.93
CA THR A 56 -1.94 2.48 0.17
C THR A 56 -1.52 1.42 1.19
N SER A 57 -2.41 0.51 1.55
CA SER A 57 -2.13 -0.61 2.46
C SER A 57 -1.13 -1.60 1.85
N GLU A 58 -1.28 -1.91 0.57
CA GLU A 58 -0.36 -2.79 -0.15
C GLU A 58 1.04 -2.17 -0.32
N LEU A 59 1.14 -0.84 -0.49
CA LEU A 59 2.44 -0.16 -0.44
C LEU A 59 3.07 -0.29 0.94
N SER A 60 2.30 -0.09 2.01
CA SER A 60 2.78 -0.32 3.38
C SER A 60 3.30 -1.75 3.55
N LEU A 61 2.54 -2.75 3.08
CA LEU A 61 2.95 -4.14 3.10
C LEU A 61 4.23 -4.39 2.29
N ALA A 62 4.37 -3.78 1.11
CA ALA A 62 5.58 -3.88 0.29
C ALA A 62 6.80 -3.26 0.97
N LEU A 63 6.64 -2.11 1.64
CA LEU A 63 7.70 -1.47 2.43
C LEU A 63 8.16 -2.37 3.58
N SER A 64 7.22 -2.98 4.30
CA SER A 64 7.54 -3.97 5.33
C SER A 64 8.29 -5.18 4.74
N ALA A 65 7.85 -5.70 3.59
CA ALA A 65 8.45 -6.83 2.90
C ALA A 65 9.92 -6.58 2.53
N VAL A 66 10.25 -5.39 2.02
CA VAL A 66 11.61 -5.00 1.64
C VAL A 66 12.46 -4.54 2.82
N GLY A 67 11.89 -4.53 4.04
CA GLY A 67 12.61 -4.25 5.29
C GLY A 67 12.71 -2.77 5.65
N ASP A 68 11.69 -1.98 5.32
CA ASP A 68 11.51 -0.60 5.79
C ASP A 68 10.24 -0.46 6.66
N PRO A 69 10.24 -0.98 7.90
CA PRO A 69 9.07 -0.95 8.76
C PRO A 69 8.68 0.47 9.20
N VAL A 70 9.64 1.40 9.27
CA VAL A 70 9.37 2.78 9.69
C VAL A 70 8.52 3.49 8.64
N LEU A 71 8.94 3.45 7.39
CA LEU A 71 8.17 4.07 6.31
C LEU A 71 6.85 3.33 6.06
N SER A 72 6.85 2.00 6.23
CA SER A 72 5.64 1.18 6.20
C SER A 72 4.58 1.67 7.19
N GLU A 73 4.96 1.90 8.43
CA GLU A 73 4.05 2.40 9.47
C GLU A 73 3.56 3.82 9.19
N ILE A 74 4.44 4.70 8.71
CA ILE A 74 4.06 6.06 8.30
C ILE A 74 2.96 6.01 7.23
N VAL A 75 3.16 5.21 6.18
CA VAL A 75 2.18 5.05 5.08
C VAL A 75 0.88 4.44 5.60
N PHE A 76 0.97 3.43 6.46
CA PHE A 76 -0.20 2.79 7.06
C PHE A 76 -1.04 3.77 7.88
N ASN A 77 -0.41 4.66 8.61
CA ASN A 77 -1.10 5.65 9.46
C ASN A 77 -1.90 6.68 8.65
N TRP A 78 -1.61 6.88 7.36
CA TRP A 78 -2.38 7.82 6.52
C TRP A 78 -3.82 7.38 6.27
N ILE A 79 -4.12 6.10 6.45
CA ILE A 79 -5.48 5.58 6.23
C ILE A 79 -6.34 5.52 7.49
N GLY A 80 -5.80 5.88 8.66
CA GLY A 80 -6.45 5.67 9.95
C GLY A 80 -7.82 6.33 10.11
N ASP A 81 -8.06 7.45 9.44
CA ASP A 81 -9.32 8.19 9.45
C ASP A 81 -10.19 7.96 8.20
N LYS A 82 -9.77 7.10 7.28
CA LYS A 82 -10.43 6.86 5.99
C LYS A 82 -11.44 5.71 6.07
N THR A 83 -12.42 5.87 6.98
CA THR A 83 -13.43 4.83 7.26
C THR A 83 -14.86 5.36 7.12
N PHE A 84 -15.78 4.44 6.88
CA PHE A 84 -17.19 4.66 7.08
C PHE A 84 -17.55 4.67 8.56
N ALA A 85 -18.78 5.08 8.89
CA ALA A 85 -19.26 5.15 10.29
C ALA A 85 -19.26 3.78 11.01
N ASP A 86 -19.32 2.67 10.28
CA ASP A 86 -19.25 1.32 10.85
C ASP A 86 -17.82 0.79 11.02
N GLY A 87 -16.80 1.61 10.71
CA GLY A 87 -15.40 1.25 10.84
C GLY A 87 -14.82 0.50 9.63
N SER A 88 -15.61 0.17 8.61
CA SER A 88 -15.07 -0.37 7.36
C SER A 88 -14.32 0.73 6.58
N TYR A 89 -13.25 0.36 5.91
CA TYR A 89 -12.44 1.33 5.16
C TYR A 89 -13.10 1.76 3.85
N LEU A 90 -12.90 3.03 3.49
CA LEU A 90 -13.28 3.55 2.18
C LEU A 90 -12.55 2.78 1.07
N ALA A 91 -13.18 2.62 -0.08
CA ALA A 91 -12.48 2.11 -1.27
C ALA A 91 -11.42 3.11 -1.74
N GLY A 92 -11.78 4.38 -1.77
CA GLY A 92 -10.89 5.48 -2.11
C GLY A 92 -11.60 6.82 -2.11
N PHE A 93 -10.84 7.85 -2.45
CA PHE A 93 -11.32 9.23 -2.55
C PHE A 93 -10.49 10.00 -3.57
N THR A 94 -11.07 11.03 -4.14
CA THR A 94 -10.35 11.95 -5.04
C THR A 94 -9.60 13.01 -4.25
N TYR A 95 -8.45 13.45 -4.76
CA TYR A 95 -7.65 14.50 -4.13
C TYR A 95 -7.36 15.61 -5.16
N PRO A 96 -7.52 16.91 -4.81
CA PRO A 96 -7.61 17.46 -3.44
C PRO A 96 -9.02 17.64 -2.88
N ASP A 97 -10.08 17.35 -3.61
CA ASP A 97 -11.46 17.63 -3.20
C ASP A 97 -12.03 16.66 -2.16
N MET A 98 -11.33 15.57 -1.85
CA MET A 98 -11.66 14.59 -0.82
C MET A 98 -13.04 13.92 -1.03
N THR A 99 -13.50 13.82 -2.27
CA THR A 99 -14.77 13.15 -2.58
C THR A 99 -14.60 11.64 -2.52
N VAL A 100 -15.39 10.98 -1.67
CA VAL A 100 -15.38 9.51 -1.54
C VAL A 100 -15.92 8.89 -2.82
N TRP A 101 -15.15 7.96 -3.41
CA TRP A 101 -15.55 7.25 -4.62
C TRP A 101 -14.73 5.96 -4.80
N PRO A 102 -15.39 4.84 -5.14
CA PRO A 102 -16.83 4.60 -5.00
C PRO A 102 -17.24 4.57 -3.52
N GLU A 103 -18.54 4.73 -3.24
CA GLU A 103 -19.10 4.60 -1.90
C GLU A 103 -19.31 3.13 -1.47
N ASP A 104 -18.78 2.21 -2.24
CA ASP A 104 -18.89 0.77 -1.99
C ASP A 104 -17.96 0.33 -0.85
N LYS A 105 -18.45 -0.59 -0.04
CA LYS A 105 -17.68 -1.25 1.02
C LYS A 105 -17.04 -2.52 0.46
N LEU A 106 -15.80 -2.40 0.00
CA LEU A 106 -15.11 -3.48 -0.67
C LEU A 106 -14.40 -4.41 0.32
N THR A 107 -14.68 -5.69 0.24
CA THR A 107 -14.07 -6.71 1.10
C THR A 107 -12.55 -6.77 0.90
N TRP A 108 -12.09 -6.68 -0.34
CA TRP A 108 -10.66 -6.74 -0.65
C TRP A 108 -9.88 -5.53 -0.12
N THR A 109 -10.50 -4.34 -0.03
CA THR A 109 -9.87 -3.18 0.62
C THR A 109 -9.59 -3.47 2.09
N ASN A 110 -10.58 -3.96 2.83
CA ASN A 110 -10.42 -4.31 4.23
C ASN A 110 -9.42 -5.45 4.42
N ALA A 111 -9.37 -6.42 3.50
CA ALA A 111 -8.37 -7.49 3.52
C ALA A 111 -6.95 -6.96 3.34
N ALA A 112 -6.72 -5.99 2.44
CA ALA A 112 -5.41 -5.35 2.26
C ALA A 112 -4.96 -4.61 3.53
N VAL A 113 -5.87 -3.90 4.20
CA VAL A 113 -5.59 -3.24 5.49
C VAL A 113 -5.19 -4.27 6.55
N LEU A 114 -5.93 -5.37 6.67
CA LEU A 114 -5.63 -6.43 7.65
C LEU A 114 -4.26 -7.08 7.39
N MET A 115 -3.92 -7.34 6.14
CA MET A 115 -2.59 -7.89 5.78
C MET A 115 -1.46 -6.92 6.12
N ALA A 116 -1.63 -5.63 5.85
CA ALA A 116 -0.64 -4.61 6.21
C ALA A 116 -0.49 -4.49 7.73
N ALA A 117 -1.59 -4.45 8.46
CA ALA A 117 -1.59 -4.41 9.92
C ALA A 117 -0.90 -5.65 10.52
N ASP A 118 -1.21 -6.84 9.99
CA ASP A 118 -0.57 -8.09 10.45
C ASP A 118 0.95 -8.05 10.23
N ALA A 119 1.39 -7.63 9.05
CA ALA A 119 2.82 -7.52 8.75
C ALA A 119 3.55 -6.52 9.65
N LEU A 120 2.91 -5.39 10.00
CA LEU A 120 3.48 -4.36 10.85
C LEU A 120 3.52 -4.76 12.33
N TYR A 121 2.41 -5.26 12.83
CA TYR A 121 2.19 -5.46 14.27
C TYR A 121 2.31 -6.92 14.72
N HIS A 122 2.62 -7.84 13.81
CA HIS A 122 2.84 -9.26 14.09
C HIS A 122 1.64 -9.93 14.80
N LEU A 123 0.44 -9.66 14.29
CA LEU A 123 -0.81 -10.09 14.93
C LEU A 123 -1.05 -11.59 14.80
N THR A 124 -0.58 -12.21 13.73
CA THR A 124 -0.75 -13.64 13.47
C THR A 124 0.55 -14.32 13.04
N PRO A 125 0.62 -15.66 13.04
CA PRO A 125 1.75 -16.40 12.47
C PRO A 125 2.01 -16.10 10.98
N ALA A 126 1.01 -15.61 10.24
CA ALA A 126 1.13 -15.25 8.83
C ALA A 126 1.81 -13.89 8.59
N SER A 127 2.09 -13.11 9.62
CA SER A 127 2.69 -11.78 9.54
C SER A 127 3.99 -11.70 8.73
N ARG A 128 4.69 -12.83 8.61
CA ARG A 128 5.96 -12.93 7.85
C ARG A 128 5.80 -13.42 6.42
N LEU A 129 4.57 -13.64 5.95
CA LEU A 129 4.31 -14.23 4.63
C LEU A 129 5.02 -13.48 3.49
N PHE A 130 5.06 -12.16 3.56
CA PHE A 130 5.70 -11.30 2.55
C PHE A 130 7.11 -10.82 2.94
N SER A 131 7.65 -11.25 4.08
CA SER A 131 8.97 -10.80 4.54
C SER A 131 10.10 -11.46 3.76
N HIS A 132 10.84 -10.69 2.97
CA HIS A 132 12.03 -11.18 2.24
C HIS A 132 13.09 -11.78 3.18
N LYS A 133 13.19 -11.25 4.40
CA LYS A 133 14.11 -11.78 5.40
C LYS A 133 13.67 -13.18 5.87
N ALA A 134 12.38 -13.41 6.02
CA ALA A 134 11.85 -14.71 6.44
C ALA A 134 12.01 -15.79 5.36
N TRP A 135 11.97 -15.42 4.06
CA TRP A 135 12.15 -16.39 2.98
C TRP A 135 13.59 -16.89 2.80
N ARG A 136 14.55 -16.20 3.41
CA ARG A 136 15.98 -16.54 3.34
C ARG A 136 16.46 -17.37 4.55
N ALA A 137 15.59 -17.53 5.50
CA ALA A 137 15.84 -18.36 6.68
C ALA A 137 15.50 -19.82 6.40
#